data_7cd3297f66cd9e8aa2369ff986bc79f2
#
_entry.id   7cd3297f66cd9e8aa2369ff986bc79f2
#
_cell.length_a   1.000
_cell.length_b   1.000
_cell.length_c   1.000
_cell.angle_alpha   90.00
_cell.angle_beta   90.00
_cell.angle_gamma   90.00
#
_symmetry.space_group_name_H-M   'P 1'
#
loop_
_entity.id
_entity.type
_entity.pdbx_description
1 polymer ?
#
loop_
_entity_poly.entity_id
_entity_poly.type
_entity_poly.pdbx_seq_one_letter_code
_entity_poly.pdbx_strand_id
1 'polypeptide(L)'
;MATATMERLRKELTDTLTPAREIAEKAESEGRDLTGEERERIQAAVKDAAGIKARIDQSKADADLTAQIGDLGDGLALLPDGGKDRGDTGGDGSALWTPRKGETLGQAFAKSHQLGALLKQYPNGRIPERAVVNSAPFGAKTLVTGTSDTSGGALVQNDYRGLQVGLDLFQRPLTIRNLVTNGTTTSDTVEYVRVTSTTNNASPVAESTATADPGTMNAANGVKPESAMALAKVTETVKTIAHWLPATTRALSDAGQMRTLIDTFLRYGLEEELEDQMVNGSGSGENFMGIGNVSGTQSQAFVTDKLTTTRKARTLVRTVGRSTPTAYVMNPADWESIDLLTDNENRYYFGGPMRLGQPTLWGLPVVESEAVPAGTAYVGDWRKAVLWDREQASITVSNSHANFFIRNMVAILAEMRAAFGVIQPSAFVEIALV
;
A
#
# COMPACT_ATOMS: atom_id res chain seq x y z
N MET A 1 6.37 -19.61 44.41
CA MET A 1 5.90 -20.87 43.80
C MET A 1 6.20 -20.96 42.31
N ALA A 2 6.03 -19.92 41.53
CA ALA A 2 6.27 -19.93 40.06
C ALA A 2 7.72 -20.26 39.64
N THR A 3 8.72 -19.77 40.39
CA THR A 3 10.15 -20.04 40.12
C THR A 3 10.54 -21.51 40.29
N ALA A 4 10.04 -22.18 41.30
CA ALA A 4 10.32 -23.61 41.55
C ALA A 4 9.68 -24.51 40.44
N THR A 5 8.51 -24.10 39.92
CA THR A 5 7.85 -24.81 38.81
C THR A 5 8.61 -24.64 37.50
N MET A 6 9.13 -23.43 37.24
CA MET A 6 9.95 -23.12 36.06
C MET A 6 11.29 -23.85 36.07
N GLU A 7 11.96 -23.95 37.19
CA GLU A 7 13.20 -24.72 37.31
C GLU A 7 12.97 -26.21 37.08
N ARG A 8 11.87 -26.74 37.60
CA ARG A 8 11.48 -28.13 37.38
C ARG A 8 11.22 -28.44 35.90
N LEU A 9 10.48 -27.56 35.21
CA LEU A 9 10.19 -27.72 33.77
C LEU A 9 11.45 -27.58 32.91
N ARG A 10 12.39 -26.70 33.27
CA ARG A 10 13.69 -26.60 32.60
C ARG A 10 14.54 -27.86 32.77
N LYS A 11 14.53 -28.43 33.96
CA LYS A 11 15.23 -29.68 34.21
C LYS A 11 14.60 -30.82 33.40
N GLU A 12 13.28 -30.93 33.38
CA GLU A 12 12.54 -31.91 32.60
C GLU A 12 12.84 -31.78 31.09
N LEU A 13 12.96 -30.57 30.59
CA LEU A 13 13.38 -30.31 29.20
C LEU A 13 14.81 -30.78 28.90
N THR A 14 15.73 -30.53 29.82
CA THR A 14 17.12 -30.97 29.69
C THR A 14 17.23 -32.49 29.74
N ASP A 15 16.53 -33.13 30.67
CA ASP A 15 16.53 -34.57 30.84
C ASP A 15 15.92 -35.29 29.60
N THR A 16 14.95 -34.66 28.92
CA THR A 16 14.33 -35.20 27.71
C THR A 16 15.24 -35.04 26.47
N LEU A 17 16.01 -33.96 26.38
CA LEU A 17 16.88 -33.69 25.22
C LEU A 17 18.26 -34.35 25.31
N THR A 18 18.76 -34.63 26.53
CA THR A 18 20.09 -35.22 26.73
C THR A 18 20.26 -36.57 26.01
N PRO A 19 19.35 -37.57 26.13
CA PRO A 19 19.50 -38.85 25.43
C PRO A 19 19.39 -38.71 23.91
N ALA A 20 18.60 -37.76 23.40
CA ALA A 20 18.50 -37.51 21.98
C ALA A 20 19.80 -36.88 21.40
N ARG A 21 20.46 -36.02 22.17
CA ARG A 21 21.78 -35.48 21.84
C ARG A 21 22.87 -36.54 21.82
N GLU A 22 22.91 -37.37 22.85
CA GLU A 22 23.88 -38.48 22.94
C GLU A 22 23.78 -39.42 21.74
N ILE A 23 22.56 -39.74 21.30
CA ILE A 23 22.35 -40.58 20.11
C ILE A 23 22.87 -39.89 18.85
N ALA A 24 22.61 -38.58 18.69
CA ALA A 24 23.05 -37.79 17.53
C ALA A 24 24.59 -37.65 17.52
N GLU A 25 25.21 -37.31 18.66
CA GLU A 25 26.65 -37.15 18.80
C GLU A 25 27.38 -38.48 18.56
N LYS A 26 26.80 -39.61 19.00
CA LYS A 26 27.33 -40.93 18.77
C LYS A 26 27.32 -41.31 17.29
N ALA A 27 26.23 -41.04 16.58
CA ALA A 27 26.14 -41.30 15.14
C ALA A 27 27.14 -40.43 14.35
N GLU A 28 27.30 -39.16 14.77
CA GLU A 28 28.25 -38.21 14.16
C GLU A 28 29.72 -38.67 14.41
N SER A 29 30.06 -39.11 15.64
CA SER A 29 31.39 -39.56 15.97
C SER A 29 31.77 -40.90 15.28
N GLU A 30 30.80 -41.72 14.96
CA GLU A 30 30.95 -42.97 14.21
C GLU A 30 30.91 -42.77 12.69
N GLY A 31 30.62 -41.52 12.21
CA GLY A 31 30.58 -41.17 10.80
C GLY A 31 29.49 -41.89 10.00
N ARG A 32 28.43 -42.31 10.66
CA ARG A 32 27.31 -43.08 10.08
C ARG A 32 26.02 -42.31 10.13
N ASP A 33 25.13 -42.59 9.20
CA ASP A 33 23.77 -42.07 9.24
C ASP A 33 22.95 -42.68 10.40
N LEU A 34 21.97 -41.89 10.89
CA LEU A 34 21.03 -42.33 11.91
C LEU A 34 20.17 -43.48 11.40
N THR A 35 20.03 -44.54 12.22
CA THR A 35 19.13 -45.64 11.94
C THR A 35 17.66 -45.25 12.07
N GLY A 36 16.74 -46.04 11.52
CA GLY A 36 15.30 -45.77 11.60
C GLY A 36 14.79 -45.62 13.04
N GLU A 37 15.25 -46.54 13.94
CA GLU A 37 14.87 -46.51 15.36
C GLU A 37 15.45 -45.29 16.11
N GLU A 38 16.67 -44.88 15.79
CA GLU A 38 17.30 -43.68 16.35
C GLU A 38 16.58 -42.40 15.92
N ARG A 39 16.15 -42.33 14.68
CA ARG A 39 15.31 -41.20 14.17
C ARG A 39 13.98 -41.11 14.89
N GLU A 40 13.30 -42.26 15.09
CA GLU A 40 12.02 -42.25 15.83
C GLU A 40 12.19 -41.79 17.26
N ARG A 41 13.25 -42.20 17.95
CA ARG A 41 13.57 -41.78 19.31
C ARG A 41 13.88 -40.30 19.41
N ILE A 42 14.66 -39.76 18.47
CA ILE A 42 14.96 -38.33 18.40
C ILE A 42 13.69 -37.53 18.11
N GLN A 43 12.84 -37.99 17.17
CA GLN A 43 11.58 -37.31 16.86
C GLN A 43 10.60 -37.33 18.05
N ALA A 44 10.50 -38.40 18.78
CA ALA A 44 9.71 -38.50 20.00
C ALA A 44 10.22 -37.49 21.05
N ALA A 45 11.52 -37.48 21.32
CA ALA A 45 12.13 -36.57 22.29
C ALA A 45 11.95 -35.09 21.89
N VAL A 46 12.05 -34.75 20.60
CA VAL A 46 11.80 -33.39 20.08
C VAL A 46 10.34 -32.98 20.26
N LYS A 47 9.39 -33.90 20.02
CA LYS A 47 7.97 -33.65 20.22
C LYS A 47 7.63 -33.40 21.67
N ASP A 48 8.18 -34.22 22.58
CA ASP A 48 7.99 -34.06 24.02
C ASP A 48 8.63 -32.76 24.52
N ALA A 49 9.82 -32.44 24.06
CA ALA A 49 10.51 -31.17 24.34
C ALA A 49 9.71 -29.94 23.87
N ALA A 50 9.06 -30.01 22.72
CA ALA A 50 8.18 -28.96 22.23
C ALA A 50 6.96 -28.74 23.16
N GLY A 51 6.38 -29.83 23.68
CA GLY A 51 5.30 -29.76 24.67
C GLY A 51 5.74 -29.12 25.99
N ILE A 52 6.93 -29.50 26.50
CA ILE A 52 7.51 -28.91 27.72
C ILE A 52 7.83 -27.43 27.52
N LYS A 53 8.37 -27.05 26.35
CA LYS A 53 8.64 -25.64 25.98
C LYS A 53 7.37 -24.79 25.97
N ALA A 54 6.27 -25.31 25.40
CA ALA A 54 4.98 -24.59 25.41
C ALA A 54 4.49 -24.36 26.86
N ARG A 55 4.67 -25.31 27.77
CA ARG A 55 4.33 -25.19 29.20
C ARG A 55 5.22 -24.16 29.92
N ILE A 56 6.49 -24.04 29.54
CA ILE A 56 7.41 -23.03 30.07
C ILE A 56 6.96 -21.64 29.60
N ASP A 57 6.61 -21.49 28.33
CA ASP A 57 6.17 -20.20 27.76
C ASP A 57 4.83 -19.76 28.37
N GLN A 58 3.92 -20.70 28.62
CA GLN A 58 2.67 -20.41 29.31
C GLN A 58 2.91 -20.03 30.79
N SER A 59 3.82 -20.73 31.49
CA SER A 59 4.18 -20.37 32.87
C SER A 59 4.89 -19.02 32.98
N LYS A 60 5.63 -18.58 31.94
CA LYS A 60 6.17 -17.23 31.87
C LYS A 60 5.07 -16.18 31.67
N ALA A 61 4.14 -16.43 30.76
CA ALA A 61 3.01 -15.53 30.53
C ALA A 61 2.15 -15.37 31.78
N ASP A 62 1.92 -16.47 32.53
CA ASP A 62 1.20 -16.46 33.83
C ASP A 62 1.97 -15.68 34.90
N ALA A 63 3.30 -15.78 34.92
CA ALA A 63 4.15 -15.03 35.84
C ALA A 63 4.16 -13.52 35.50
N ASP A 64 4.21 -13.16 34.22
CA ASP A 64 4.13 -11.78 33.74
C ASP A 64 2.75 -11.17 34.06
N LEU A 65 1.67 -11.93 33.87
CA LEU A 65 0.31 -11.52 34.28
C LEU A 65 0.22 -11.33 35.79
N THR A 66 0.84 -12.23 36.58
CA THR A 66 0.88 -12.08 38.04
C THR A 66 1.69 -10.89 38.49
N ALA A 67 2.79 -10.59 37.81
CA ALA A 67 3.58 -9.38 38.04
C ALA A 67 2.80 -8.10 37.70
N GLN A 68 2.07 -8.09 36.54
CA GLN A 68 1.20 -6.98 36.18
C GLN A 68 0.05 -6.80 37.18
N ILE A 69 -0.53 -7.90 37.72
CA ILE A 69 -1.52 -7.84 38.81
C ILE A 69 -0.89 -7.31 40.08
N GLY A 70 0.38 -7.68 40.38
CA GLY A 70 1.13 -7.16 41.49
C GLY A 70 1.40 -5.66 41.40
N ASP A 71 1.86 -5.18 40.25
CA ASP A 71 2.11 -3.76 39.97
C ASP A 71 0.80 -2.94 40.02
N LEU A 72 -0.30 -3.51 39.52
CA LEU A 72 -1.64 -2.93 39.65
C LEU A 72 -2.12 -3.01 41.12
N GLY A 73 -1.75 -4.06 41.87
CA GLY A 73 -2.08 -4.24 43.27
C GLY A 73 -1.31 -3.29 44.19
N ASP A 74 -0.05 -3.02 43.93
CA ASP A 74 0.74 -2.03 44.68
C ASP A 74 0.24 -0.59 44.44
N GLY A 75 -0.29 -0.32 43.24
CA GLY A 75 -1.07 0.91 42.98
C GLY A 75 -2.42 0.95 43.72
N LEU A 76 -2.99 -0.19 44.09
CA LEU A 76 -4.25 -0.34 44.83
C LEU A 76 -4.02 -0.50 46.34
N ALA A 77 -2.81 -0.79 46.81
CA ALA A 77 -2.43 -0.92 48.23
C ALA A 77 -2.49 0.40 49.02
N LEU A 78 -2.93 1.48 48.37
CA LEU A 78 -3.34 2.73 49.02
C LEU A 78 -4.79 2.69 49.53
N LEU A 79 -5.49 1.55 49.44
CA LEU A 79 -6.79 1.36 50.04
C LEU A 79 -6.62 0.55 51.35
N PRO A 80 -6.88 1.12 52.51
CA PRO A 80 -6.77 0.37 53.77
C PRO A 80 -7.86 -0.69 53.84
N ASP A 81 -7.41 -1.91 54.17
CA ASP A 81 -8.22 -3.11 54.50
C ASP A 81 -9.35 -2.76 55.47
N GLY A 82 -10.57 -3.13 55.07
CA GLY A 82 -11.78 -2.88 55.87
C GLY A 82 -11.81 -3.68 57.16
N GLY A 83 -11.36 -3.09 58.25
CA GLY A 83 -11.42 -3.74 59.54
C GLY A 83 -11.26 -2.80 60.73
N LYS A 84 -12.37 -2.53 61.38
CA LYS A 84 -12.56 -2.09 62.79
C LYS A 84 -12.43 -0.59 63.10
N ASP A 85 -13.60 -0.12 63.46
CA ASP A 85 -13.89 0.95 64.43
C ASP A 85 -12.64 1.45 65.20
N ARG A 86 -12.12 2.63 64.85
CA ARG A 86 -11.28 3.44 65.75
C ARG A 86 -11.69 4.87 65.69
N GLY A 87 -12.08 5.28 66.90
CA GLY A 87 -12.48 6.61 67.22
C GLY A 87 -11.46 7.67 66.84
N ASP A 88 -12.03 8.80 66.54
CA ASP A 88 -11.50 10.12 66.39
C ASP A 88 -10.15 10.35 67.08
N THR A 89 -9.06 10.49 66.32
CA THR A 89 -7.92 11.25 66.72
C THR A 89 -7.39 11.99 65.49
N GLY A 90 -7.41 13.30 65.55
CA GLY A 90 -6.92 14.23 64.56
C GLY A 90 -5.46 13.99 64.20
N GLY A 91 -5.16 13.94 62.90
CA GLY A 91 -3.83 13.83 62.35
C GLY A 91 -3.88 13.80 60.84
N ASP A 92 -3.50 14.90 60.27
CA ASP A 92 -2.93 15.15 58.92
C ASP A 92 -3.30 14.23 57.74
N GLY A 93 -4.09 14.79 56.91
CA GLY A 93 -4.21 14.75 55.46
C GLY A 93 -3.94 13.48 54.66
N SER A 94 -4.91 12.66 54.42
CA SER A 94 -5.31 11.96 53.16
C SER A 94 -6.22 10.76 53.37
N ALA A 95 -7.07 10.73 54.37
CA ALA A 95 -8.12 9.72 54.49
C ALA A 95 -9.26 10.03 53.52
N LEU A 96 -9.55 9.09 52.61
CA LEU A 96 -10.74 9.13 51.77
C LEU A 96 -11.99 9.21 52.67
N TRP A 97 -12.73 10.28 52.55
CA TRP A 97 -13.92 10.48 53.30
C TRP A 97 -15.10 9.70 52.73
N THR A 98 -15.80 8.92 53.53
CA THR A 98 -16.94 8.11 53.12
C THR A 98 -18.21 8.61 53.82
N PRO A 99 -19.32 8.95 53.11
CA PRO A 99 -20.60 9.32 53.73
C PRO A 99 -21.18 8.14 54.51
N ARG A 100 -21.78 8.43 55.66
CA ARG A 100 -22.47 7.41 56.48
C ARG A 100 -23.70 6.88 55.76
N LYS A 101 -24.11 5.65 56.07
CA LYS A 101 -25.28 4.99 55.45
C LYS A 101 -26.53 5.86 55.67
N GLY A 102 -27.17 6.30 54.55
CA GLY A 102 -28.38 7.15 54.58
C GLY A 102 -28.12 8.66 54.54
N GLU A 103 -26.88 9.10 54.47
CA GLU A 103 -26.51 10.51 54.39
C GLU A 103 -26.21 10.89 52.92
N THR A 104 -26.80 11.99 52.44
CA THR A 104 -26.50 12.48 51.06
C THR A 104 -25.13 13.13 51.04
N LEU A 105 -24.47 13.15 49.84
CA LEU A 105 -23.17 13.79 49.65
C LEU A 105 -23.16 15.25 50.09
N GLY A 106 -24.26 15.99 49.85
CA GLY A 106 -24.40 17.37 50.27
C GLY A 106 -24.46 17.54 51.79
N GLN A 107 -25.22 16.64 52.48
CA GLN A 107 -25.31 16.66 53.96
C GLN A 107 -23.95 16.29 54.58
N ALA A 108 -23.29 15.39 54.00
CA ALA A 108 -22.01 14.97 54.46
C ALA A 108 -20.91 16.05 54.21
N PHE A 109 -20.96 16.74 53.04
CA PHE A 109 -20.14 17.92 52.77
C PHE A 109 -20.40 19.07 53.74
N ALA A 110 -21.69 19.31 54.09
CA ALA A 110 -22.06 20.35 55.06
C ALA A 110 -21.48 20.12 56.47
N LYS A 111 -21.18 18.85 56.81
CA LYS A 111 -20.54 18.48 58.10
C LYS A 111 -19.00 18.31 57.96
N SER A 112 -18.42 18.56 56.81
CA SER A 112 -17.01 18.39 56.58
C SER A 112 -16.17 19.43 57.33
N HIS A 113 -15.01 19.01 57.79
CA HIS A 113 -14.03 19.88 58.48
C HIS A 113 -13.63 21.06 57.59
N GLN A 114 -13.53 20.88 56.28
CA GLN A 114 -13.15 21.90 55.30
C GLN A 114 -14.18 23.03 55.23
N LEU A 115 -15.47 22.69 55.16
CA LEU A 115 -16.52 23.71 55.20
C LEU A 115 -16.61 24.38 56.59
N GLY A 116 -16.42 23.60 57.67
CA GLY A 116 -16.35 24.14 59.03
C GLY A 116 -15.18 25.11 59.23
N ALA A 117 -14.04 24.84 58.63
CA ALA A 117 -12.87 25.74 58.67
C ALA A 117 -13.11 27.03 57.87
N LEU A 118 -13.77 26.94 56.69
CA LEU A 118 -14.17 28.14 55.95
C LEU A 118 -15.15 29.00 56.70
N LEU A 119 -16.17 28.41 57.30
CA LEU A 119 -17.17 29.15 58.11
C LEU A 119 -16.54 29.82 59.35
N LYS A 120 -15.56 29.21 59.97
CA LYS A 120 -14.76 29.84 61.06
C LYS A 120 -13.93 31.03 60.59
N GLN A 121 -13.45 31.00 59.36
CA GLN A 121 -12.64 32.10 58.77
C GLN A 121 -13.54 33.32 58.43
N TYR A 122 -14.83 33.11 58.22
CA TYR A 122 -15.82 34.17 57.88
C TYR A 122 -17.02 34.16 58.86
N PRO A 123 -16.84 34.54 60.11
CA PRO A 123 -17.86 34.46 61.16
C PRO A 123 -19.09 35.35 60.93
N ASN A 124 -19.00 36.35 60.06
CA ASN A 124 -20.09 37.25 59.68
C ASN A 124 -20.94 36.75 58.49
N GLY A 125 -20.74 35.52 58.03
CA GLY A 125 -21.56 34.89 56.96
C GLY A 125 -21.34 35.45 55.54
N ARG A 126 -20.48 36.44 55.36
CA ARG A 126 -20.13 37.01 54.06
C ARG A 126 -18.91 36.30 53.49
N ILE A 127 -19.13 35.25 52.73
CA ILE A 127 -18.12 34.51 52.02
C ILE A 127 -17.86 35.21 50.67
N PRO A 128 -16.62 35.57 50.30
CA PRO A 128 -16.32 36.13 48.99
C PRO A 128 -16.71 35.19 47.84
N GLU A 129 -17.19 35.75 46.75
CA GLU A 129 -17.59 34.94 45.54
C GLU A 129 -16.47 34.06 44.96
N ARG A 130 -15.22 34.36 45.32
CA ARG A 130 -14.06 33.57 44.85
C ARG A 130 -13.56 32.56 45.88
N ALA A 131 -14.22 32.38 47.03
CA ALA A 131 -13.79 31.36 47.98
C ALA A 131 -14.20 29.97 47.47
N VAL A 132 -13.23 29.11 47.22
CA VAL A 132 -13.41 27.73 46.75
C VAL A 132 -13.03 26.81 47.91
N VAL A 133 -13.95 25.90 48.26
CA VAL A 133 -13.70 24.79 49.18
C VAL A 133 -13.72 23.49 48.41
N ASN A 134 -12.55 22.85 48.39
CA ASN A 134 -12.46 21.50 47.82
C ASN A 134 -12.77 20.49 48.93
N SER A 135 -13.75 19.60 48.69
CA SER A 135 -13.96 18.46 49.58
C SER A 135 -12.76 17.52 49.50
N ALA A 136 -12.43 16.82 50.59
CA ALA A 136 -11.55 15.67 50.47
C ALA A 136 -12.13 14.66 49.49
N PRO A 137 -11.29 13.94 48.73
CA PRO A 137 -11.76 12.92 47.83
C PRO A 137 -12.59 11.88 48.60
N PHE A 138 -13.79 11.57 48.09
CA PHE A 138 -14.66 10.56 48.71
C PHE A 138 -14.62 9.29 47.87
N GLY A 139 -14.53 8.14 48.56
CA GLY A 139 -14.61 6.84 47.91
C GLY A 139 -16.04 6.45 47.60
N ALA A 140 -16.40 6.33 46.31
CA ALA A 140 -17.67 5.73 45.93
C ALA A 140 -17.56 4.21 46.07
N LYS A 141 -18.56 3.60 46.71
CA LYS A 141 -18.60 2.13 46.91
C LYS A 141 -18.73 1.33 45.63
N THR A 142 -19.11 1.96 44.55
CA THR A 142 -19.19 1.38 43.19
C THR A 142 -18.19 2.10 42.29
N LEU A 143 -17.24 1.35 41.73
CA LEU A 143 -16.34 1.88 40.72
C LEU A 143 -17.16 2.21 39.47
N VAL A 144 -17.28 3.47 39.11
CA VAL A 144 -17.86 3.90 37.84
C VAL A 144 -16.72 3.90 36.80
N THR A 145 -16.75 2.91 35.90
CA THR A 145 -15.73 2.78 34.85
C THR A 145 -16.28 3.24 33.51
N GLY A 146 -15.50 3.96 32.72
CA GLY A 146 -15.84 4.37 31.37
C GLY A 146 -15.81 3.25 30.32
N THR A 147 -15.34 2.04 30.72
CA THR A 147 -15.22 0.87 29.81
C THR A 147 -16.46 -0.03 29.80
N SER A 148 -17.42 0.17 30.70
CA SER A 148 -18.62 -0.64 30.80
C SER A 148 -19.89 0.21 30.60
N ASP A 149 -20.71 -0.16 29.63
CA ASP A 149 -21.97 0.52 29.31
C ASP A 149 -23.00 0.48 30.47
N THR A 150 -22.86 -0.51 31.37
CA THR A 150 -23.70 -0.63 32.57
C THR A 150 -23.20 0.23 33.73
N SER A 151 -22.05 0.87 33.62
CA SER A 151 -21.48 1.76 34.63
C SER A 151 -21.44 3.20 34.13
N GLY A 152 -20.29 3.68 33.69
CA GLY A 152 -20.11 5.04 33.17
C GLY A 152 -19.86 5.11 31.66
N GLY A 153 -19.68 3.96 31.00
CA GLY A 153 -19.33 3.90 29.58
C GLY A 153 -20.40 4.48 28.65
N ALA A 154 -21.68 4.39 29.03
CA ALA A 154 -22.78 4.99 28.28
C ALA A 154 -22.71 6.53 28.19
N LEU A 155 -21.98 7.17 29.11
CA LEU A 155 -21.76 8.64 29.12
C LEU A 155 -20.47 9.04 28.39
N VAL A 156 -19.62 8.06 28.03
CA VAL A 156 -18.39 8.32 27.28
C VAL A 156 -18.75 8.44 25.80
N GLN A 157 -18.71 9.63 25.26
CA GLN A 157 -18.80 9.84 23.82
C GLN A 157 -17.47 9.45 23.20
N ASN A 158 -17.50 8.43 22.35
CA ASN A 158 -16.36 8.11 21.51
C ASN A 158 -16.19 9.21 20.46
N ASP A 159 -15.00 9.81 20.39
CA ASP A 159 -14.62 10.73 19.32
C ASP A 159 -14.38 9.91 18.04
N TYR A 160 -15.47 9.71 17.27
CA TYR A 160 -15.38 9.04 15.98
C TYR A 160 -14.87 10.03 14.94
N ARG A 161 -13.59 9.91 14.60
CA ARG A 161 -12.93 10.78 13.61
C ARG A 161 -13.11 10.33 12.17
N GLY A 162 -13.85 9.26 11.95
CA GLY A 162 -14.03 8.69 10.62
C GLY A 162 -12.77 8.05 10.07
N LEU A 163 -12.74 7.83 8.76
CA LEU A 163 -11.56 7.35 8.07
C LEU A 163 -10.57 8.50 7.91
N GLN A 164 -9.47 8.47 8.66
CA GLN A 164 -8.43 9.52 8.63
C GLN A 164 -7.39 9.30 7.54
N VAL A 165 -7.24 8.04 7.13
CA VAL A 165 -6.36 7.64 6.03
C VAL A 165 -7.26 7.30 4.85
N GLY A 166 -7.01 7.88 3.69
CA GLY A 166 -7.78 7.64 2.47
C GLY A 166 -7.67 6.21 1.96
N LEU A 167 -8.38 5.91 0.88
CA LEU A 167 -8.29 4.63 0.17
C LEU A 167 -6.95 4.42 -0.53
N ASP A 168 -6.12 5.45 -0.59
CA ASP A 168 -4.77 5.48 -1.18
C ASP A 168 -3.84 4.40 -0.61
N LEU A 169 -4.12 3.86 0.59
CA LEU A 169 -3.40 2.71 1.16
C LEU A 169 -3.39 1.46 0.28
N PHE A 170 -4.40 1.30 -0.57
CA PHE A 170 -4.57 0.13 -1.45
C PHE A 170 -4.52 0.50 -2.92
N GLN A 171 -4.13 1.74 -3.25
CA GLN A 171 -4.06 2.23 -4.60
C GLN A 171 -2.62 2.28 -5.07
N ARG A 172 -2.36 1.69 -6.25
CA ARG A 172 -1.07 1.83 -6.91
C ARG A 172 -0.92 3.24 -7.48
N PRO A 173 0.29 3.82 -7.53
CA PRO A 173 0.51 5.07 -8.21
C PRO A 173 0.28 4.91 -9.72
N LEU A 174 -0.55 5.76 -10.31
CA LEU A 174 -0.81 5.81 -11.74
C LEU A 174 0.09 6.85 -12.39
N THR A 175 0.91 6.45 -13.34
CA THR A 175 2.01 7.26 -13.85
C THR A 175 2.05 7.38 -15.37
N ILE A 176 1.51 6.41 -16.09
CA ILE A 176 1.63 6.32 -17.56
C ILE A 176 0.85 7.43 -18.27
N ARG A 177 -0.33 7.80 -17.76
CA ARG A 177 -1.13 8.89 -18.34
C ARG A 177 -0.35 10.21 -18.44
N ASN A 178 0.55 10.47 -17.50
CA ASN A 178 1.38 11.67 -17.48
C ASN A 178 2.54 11.64 -18.49
N LEU A 179 2.88 10.49 -19.02
CA LEU A 179 3.96 10.32 -20.00
C LEU A 179 3.48 10.52 -21.42
N VAL A 180 2.22 10.14 -21.69
CA VAL A 180 1.62 10.21 -23.03
C VAL A 180 1.09 11.61 -23.35
N THR A 181 0.90 11.87 -24.62
CA THR A 181 0.26 13.12 -25.04
C THR A 181 -1.26 13.02 -24.87
N ASN A 182 -1.84 13.94 -24.13
CA ASN A 182 -3.28 13.99 -23.92
C ASN A 182 -3.92 14.92 -24.95
N GLY A 183 -4.98 14.45 -25.59
CA GLY A 183 -5.82 15.20 -26.52
C GLY A 183 -7.29 15.06 -26.14
N THR A 184 -8.16 15.76 -26.83
CA THR A 184 -9.62 15.65 -26.68
C THR A 184 -10.25 15.36 -28.03
N THR A 185 -11.37 14.63 -28.05
CA THR A 185 -12.15 14.37 -29.25
C THR A 185 -13.64 14.53 -28.97
N THR A 186 -14.39 14.94 -29.99
CA THR A 186 -15.86 14.97 -29.98
C THR A 186 -16.47 13.87 -30.85
N SER A 187 -15.65 13.19 -31.63
CA SER A 187 -16.04 12.11 -32.53
C SER A 187 -15.97 10.75 -31.84
N ASP A 188 -16.72 9.80 -32.35
CA ASP A 188 -16.69 8.41 -31.89
C ASP A 188 -15.51 7.60 -32.46
N THR A 189 -14.88 8.15 -33.48
CA THR A 189 -13.68 7.60 -34.11
C THR A 189 -12.65 8.68 -34.30
N VAL A 190 -11.40 8.35 -34.01
CA VAL A 190 -10.24 9.22 -34.24
C VAL A 190 -9.44 8.63 -35.40
N GLU A 191 -9.27 9.44 -36.45
CA GLU A 191 -8.47 9.05 -37.60
C GLU A 191 -7.15 9.85 -37.60
N TYR A 192 -6.05 9.13 -37.72
CA TYR A 192 -4.73 9.74 -37.84
C TYR A 192 -3.86 9.02 -38.87
N VAL A 193 -2.87 9.74 -39.36
CA VAL A 193 -1.92 9.20 -40.33
C VAL A 193 -0.66 8.76 -39.63
N ARG A 194 -0.28 7.52 -39.85
CA ARG A 194 0.95 6.92 -39.32
C ARG A 194 1.95 6.72 -40.43
N VAL A 195 3.19 7.12 -40.17
CA VAL A 195 4.32 6.83 -41.08
C VAL A 195 4.72 5.36 -40.85
N THR A 196 4.59 4.52 -41.88
CA THR A 196 4.93 3.10 -41.80
C THR A 196 6.35 2.83 -42.21
N SER A 197 6.86 3.55 -43.20
CA SER A 197 8.27 3.46 -43.62
C SER A 197 8.75 4.72 -44.29
N THR A 198 10.02 5.03 -44.15
CA THR A 198 10.70 6.08 -44.88
C THR A 198 12.00 5.54 -45.44
N THR A 199 12.21 5.76 -46.73
CA THR A 199 13.48 5.42 -47.39
C THR A 199 14.11 6.74 -47.88
N ASN A 200 15.28 7.05 -47.35
CA ASN A 200 16.06 8.18 -47.79
C ASN A 200 17.24 7.71 -48.62
N ASN A 201 17.20 7.92 -49.92
CA ASN A 201 18.22 7.56 -50.87
C ASN A 201 19.07 8.76 -51.30
N ALA A 202 18.97 9.89 -50.55
CA ALA A 202 19.76 11.07 -50.89
C ALA A 202 21.26 10.75 -50.94
N SER A 203 21.86 10.98 -52.04
CA SER A 203 23.31 10.80 -52.26
C SER A 203 23.89 11.90 -53.14
N PRO A 204 25.18 12.16 -53.07
CA PRO A 204 25.84 13.01 -54.06
C PRO A 204 25.60 12.46 -55.46
N VAL A 205 25.25 13.33 -56.39
CA VAL A 205 24.96 12.97 -57.77
C VAL A 205 26.08 13.55 -58.66
N ALA A 206 26.67 12.68 -59.45
CA ALA A 206 27.70 13.11 -60.41
C ALA A 206 27.11 13.96 -61.54
N GLU A 207 27.88 14.79 -62.12
CA GLU A 207 27.48 15.46 -63.38
C GLU A 207 27.32 14.42 -64.48
N SER A 208 26.17 14.42 -65.17
CA SER A 208 25.94 13.50 -66.27
C SER A 208 26.79 13.85 -67.45
N THR A 209 27.57 12.90 -67.92
CA THR A 209 28.37 13.05 -69.17
C THR A 209 27.67 12.46 -70.38
N ALA A 210 26.48 11.84 -70.18
CA ALA A 210 25.70 11.18 -71.24
C ALA A 210 24.56 12.11 -71.70
N THR A 211 24.39 12.25 -73.02
CA THR A 211 23.31 12.99 -73.63
C THR A 211 22.01 12.17 -73.78
N ALA A 212 22.09 10.88 -73.58
CA ALA A 212 20.97 9.94 -73.56
C ALA A 212 20.99 9.06 -72.32
N ASP A 213 19.83 8.53 -71.94
CA ASP A 213 19.73 7.61 -70.79
C ASP A 213 20.61 6.40 -71.01
N PRO A 214 21.60 6.12 -70.16
CA PRO A 214 22.51 4.99 -70.32
C PRO A 214 21.86 3.64 -69.91
N GLY A 215 20.57 3.58 -69.67
CA GLY A 215 19.81 2.38 -69.27
C GLY A 215 20.02 1.93 -67.80
N THR A 216 20.92 2.58 -67.08
CA THR A 216 21.15 2.30 -65.66
C THR A 216 20.90 3.55 -64.83
N MET A 217 19.78 3.56 -64.14
CA MET A 217 19.42 4.68 -63.26
C MET A 217 20.17 4.62 -61.94
N ASN A 218 21.25 5.34 -61.79
CA ASN A 218 21.97 5.50 -60.54
C ASN A 218 22.62 6.89 -60.41
N ALA A 219 23.00 7.24 -59.20
CA ALA A 219 23.59 8.55 -58.90
C ALA A 219 24.93 8.81 -59.62
N ALA A 220 25.68 7.75 -59.97
CA ALA A 220 26.93 7.84 -60.67
C ALA A 220 26.76 8.27 -62.13
N ASN A 221 25.58 8.08 -62.70
CA ASN A 221 25.22 8.49 -64.06
C ASN A 221 24.47 9.82 -64.14
N GLY A 222 24.47 10.60 -63.09
CA GLY A 222 23.78 11.87 -63.01
C GLY A 222 22.29 11.77 -62.72
N VAL A 223 21.74 10.59 -62.43
CA VAL A 223 20.31 10.40 -62.09
C VAL A 223 20.14 10.61 -60.61
N LYS A 224 19.22 11.48 -60.25
CA LYS A 224 18.87 11.77 -58.85
C LYS A 224 18.14 10.55 -58.27
N PRO A 225 18.56 10.02 -57.10
CA PRO A 225 17.89 8.89 -56.51
C PRO A 225 16.51 9.26 -55.94
N GLU A 226 15.58 8.37 -56.09
CA GLU A 226 14.21 8.51 -55.56
C GLU A 226 14.15 8.06 -54.11
N SER A 227 13.58 8.87 -53.24
CA SER A 227 13.23 8.56 -51.87
C SER A 227 11.74 8.28 -51.74
N ALA A 228 11.36 7.41 -50.84
CA ALA A 228 9.98 7.00 -50.63
C ALA A 228 9.54 7.22 -49.18
N MET A 229 8.29 7.55 -49.00
CA MET A 229 7.61 7.59 -47.72
C MET A 229 6.27 6.91 -47.84
N ALA A 230 6.01 5.90 -47.00
CA ALA A 230 4.75 5.21 -46.93
C ALA A 230 3.94 5.68 -45.70
N LEU A 231 2.69 6.03 -45.96
CA LEU A 231 1.75 6.49 -44.96
C LEU A 231 0.56 5.52 -44.89
N ALA A 232 0.11 5.23 -43.68
CA ALA A 232 -1.11 4.47 -43.47
C ALA A 232 -2.10 5.30 -42.63
N LYS A 233 -3.36 5.31 -43.06
CA LYS A 233 -4.46 5.83 -42.28
C LYS A 233 -4.83 4.80 -41.21
N VAL A 234 -4.87 5.21 -39.96
CA VAL A 234 -5.29 4.40 -38.83
C VAL A 234 -6.54 5.02 -38.22
N THR A 235 -7.50 4.17 -37.90
CA THR A 235 -8.78 4.58 -37.30
C THR A 235 -8.90 3.87 -35.96
N GLU A 236 -8.99 4.65 -34.88
CA GLU A 236 -9.23 4.15 -33.55
C GLU A 236 -10.61 4.55 -33.08
N THR A 237 -11.37 3.60 -32.55
CA THR A 237 -12.71 3.84 -32.01
C THR A 237 -12.63 4.23 -30.56
N VAL A 238 -13.45 5.17 -30.15
CA VAL A 238 -13.61 5.53 -28.74
C VAL A 238 -14.26 4.38 -28.01
N LYS A 239 -13.64 3.96 -26.91
CA LYS A 239 -14.13 2.88 -26.04
C LYS A 239 -14.67 3.46 -24.75
N THR A 240 -15.63 2.75 -24.14
CA THR A 240 -16.20 3.10 -22.86
C THR A 240 -15.60 2.21 -21.78
N ILE A 241 -15.01 2.80 -20.78
CA ILE A 241 -14.57 2.13 -19.56
C ILE A 241 -15.58 2.47 -18.47
N ALA A 242 -16.18 1.47 -17.85
CA ALA A 242 -17.22 1.69 -16.86
C ALA A 242 -17.22 0.58 -15.80
N HIS A 243 -17.55 0.97 -14.59
CA HIS A 243 -17.88 0.05 -13.51
C HIS A 243 -18.93 0.66 -12.57
N TRP A 244 -19.54 -0.14 -11.75
CA TRP A 244 -20.60 0.33 -10.86
C TRP A 244 -20.56 -0.37 -9.52
N LEU A 245 -21.11 0.30 -8.50
CA LEU A 245 -21.20 -0.18 -7.13
C LEU A 245 -22.64 -0.06 -6.62
N PRO A 246 -23.24 -1.10 -6.03
CA PRO A 246 -24.51 -1.00 -5.35
C PRO A 246 -24.31 -0.41 -3.93
N ALA A 247 -25.17 0.52 -3.56
CA ALA A 247 -25.20 1.10 -2.22
C ALA A 247 -26.62 1.22 -1.70
N THR A 248 -26.80 1.22 -0.37
CA THR A 248 -28.12 1.51 0.21
C THR A 248 -28.28 3.02 0.37
N THR A 249 -29.49 3.53 0.10
CA THR A 249 -29.81 4.96 0.26
C THR A 249 -29.56 5.43 1.69
N ARG A 250 -29.79 4.55 2.68
CA ARG A 250 -29.55 4.84 4.08
C ARG A 250 -28.07 5.06 4.38
N ALA A 251 -27.20 4.17 3.92
CA ALA A 251 -25.74 4.32 4.12
C ALA A 251 -25.19 5.61 3.51
N LEU A 252 -25.69 6.00 2.33
CA LEU A 252 -25.31 7.26 1.68
C LEU A 252 -25.86 8.51 2.38
N SER A 253 -26.99 8.39 3.10
CA SER A 253 -27.58 9.50 3.85
C SER A 253 -26.91 9.69 5.20
N ASP A 254 -26.63 8.57 5.89
CA ASP A 254 -26.14 8.58 7.26
C ASP A 254 -24.62 8.82 7.34
N ALA A 255 -23.87 8.43 6.31
CA ALA A 255 -22.42 8.57 6.24
C ALA A 255 -21.99 9.49 5.09
N GLY A 256 -21.87 10.78 5.35
CA GLY A 256 -21.44 11.77 4.35
C GLY A 256 -20.05 11.45 3.74
N GLN A 257 -19.15 10.88 4.53
CA GLN A 257 -17.83 10.43 4.06
C GLN A 257 -17.90 9.27 3.05
N MET A 258 -18.92 8.43 3.12
CA MET A 258 -19.11 7.30 2.22
C MET A 258 -19.23 7.74 0.75
N ARG A 259 -19.89 8.86 0.47
CA ARG A 259 -20.01 9.40 -0.88
C ARG A 259 -18.66 9.75 -1.46
N THR A 260 -17.84 10.47 -0.70
CA THR A 260 -16.49 10.87 -1.14
C THR A 260 -15.60 9.66 -1.36
N LEU A 261 -15.67 8.65 -0.47
CA LEU A 261 -14.91 7.42 -0.60
C LEU A 261 -15.30 6.65 -1.87
N ILE A 262 -16.59 6.51 -2.14
CA ILE A 262 -17.09 5.83 -3.34
C ILE A 262 -16.68 6.60 -4.60
N ASP A 263 -16.81 7.93 -4.60
CA ASP A 263 -16.40 8.77 -5.74
C ASP A 263 -14.91 8.60 -6.04
N THR A 264 -14.05 8.69 -5.02
CA THR A 264 -12.60 8.49 -5.17
C THR A 264 -12.27 7.09 -5.65
N PHE A 265 -12.89 6.06 -5.07
CA PHE A 265 -12.67 4.67 -5.45
C PHE A 265 -13.07 4.39 -6.90
N LEU A 266 -14.24 4.87 -7.31
CA LEU A 266 -14.73 4.65 -8.66
C LEU A 266 -13.88 5.39 -9.71
N ARG A 267 -13.49 6.64 -9.46
CA ARG A 267 -12.60 7.38 -10.35
C ARG A 267 -11.24 6.72 -10.49
N TYR A 268 -10.67 6.28 -9.37
CA TYR A 268 -9.39 5.57 -9.39
C TYR A 268 -9.47 4.28 -10.22
N GLY A 269 -10.53 3.47 -10.04
CA GLY A 269 -10.69 2.24 -10.80
C GLY A 269 -10.81 2.45 -12.32
N LEU A 270 -11.43 3.55 -12.77
CA LEU A 270 -11.45 3.91 -14.19
C LEU A 270 -10.05 4.27 -14.71
N GLU A 271 -9.30 5.06 -13.97
CA GLU A 271 -7.94 5.45 -14.35
C GLU A 271 -6.96 4.27 -14.31
N GLU A 272 -7.15 3.34 -13.38
CA GLU A 272 -6.36 2.11 -13.27
C GLU A 272 -6.56 1.22 -14.50
N GLU A 273 -7.82 0.97 -14.90
CA GLU A 273 -8.13 0.21 -16.10
C GLU A 273 -7.64 0.91 -17.37
N LEU A 274 -7.75 2.24 -17.41
CA LEU A 274 -7.23 3.04 -18.52
C LEU A 274 -5.71 2.84 -18.68
N GLU A 275 -4.96 2.86 -17.58
CA GLU A 275 -3.51 2.64 -17.61
C GLU A 275 -3.16 1.22 -18.08
N ASP A 276 -3.89 0.21 -17.59
CA ASP A 276 -3.70 -1.17 -18.03
C ASP A 276 -3.99 -1.36 -19.51
N GLN A 277 -5.06 -0.75 -20.01
CA GLN A 277 -5.42 -0.79 -21.41
C GLN A 277 -4.42 -0.07 -22.32
N MET A 278 -3.82 1.03 -21.87
CA MET A 278 -2.78 1.73 -22.65
C MET A 278 -1.53 0.87 -22.87
N VAL A 279 -1.19 0.00 -21.92
CA VAL A 279 -0.01 -0.89 -22.01
C VAL A 279 -0.35 -2.21 -22.65
N ASN A 280 -1.35 -2.93 -22.11
CA ASN A 280 -1.62 -4.33 -22.38
C ASN A 280 -2.85 -4.55 -23.27
N GLY A 281 -3.61 -3.53 -23.60
CA GLY A 281 -4.84 -3.64 -24.35
C GLY A 281 -4.66 -4.47 -25.63
N SER A 282 -5.56 -5.43 -25.85
CA SER A 282 -5.45 -6.41 -26.95
C SER A 282 -5.86 -5.85 -28.32
N GLY A 283 -6.52 -4.69 -28.38
CA GLY A 283 -7.09 -4.12 -29.60
C GLY A 283 -8.31 -4.89 -30.13
N SER A 284 -8.79 -5.91 -29.41
CA SER A 284 -9.93 -6.73 -29.83
C SER A 284 -11.19 -6.35 -29.04
N GLY A 285 -12.33 -6.27 -29.74
CA GLY A 285 -13.59 -5.89 -29.11
C GLY A 285 -13.57 -4.47 -28.55
N GLU A 286 -13.87 -4.32 -27.27
CA GLU A 286 -13.89 -3.03 -26.57
C GLU A 286 -12.55 -2.65 -25.91
N ASN A 287 -11.47 -3.42 -26.14
CA ASN A 287 -10.15 -3.09 -25.62
C ASN A 287 -9.41 -2.10 -26.51
N PHE A 288 -8.57 -1.25 -25.91
CA PHE A 288 -7.62 -0.41 -26.66
C PHE A 288 -6.54 -1.27 -27.32
N MET A 289 -5.90 -0.73 -28.33
CA MET A 289 -4.66 -1.26 -28.86
C MET A 289 -3.50 -0.75 -28.03
N GLY A 290 -3.10 -1.50 -27.00
CA GLY A 290 -2.02 -1.14 -26.08
C GLY A 290 -0.64 -1.13 -26.74
N ILE A 291 0.31 -0.42 -26.17
CA ILE A 291 1.67 -0.25 -26.70
C ILE A 291 2.35 -1.59 -26.97
N GLY A 292 2.13 -2.60 -26.11
CA GLY A 292 2.72 -3.94 -26.28
C GLY A 292 2.16 -4.70 -27.48
N ASN A 293 0.92 -4.41 -27.91
CA ASN A 293 0.22 -5.14 -28.96
C ASN A 293 0.16 -4.41 -30.31
N VAL A 294 0.61 -3.15 -30.35
CA VAL A 294 0.62 -2.39 -31.62
C VAL A 294 1.65 -2.98 -32.58
N SER A 295 1.19 -3.33 -33.79
CA SER A 295 2.08 -3.79 -34.85
C SER A 295 3.14 -2.75 -35.20
N GLY A 296 4.40 -3.13 -35.22
CA GLY A 296 5.54 -2.26 -35.47
C GLY A 296 6.27 -1.78 -34.21
N THR A 297 5.79 -2.07 -33.02
CA THR A 297 6.56 -1.99 -31.79
C THR A 297 7.74 -2.97 -31.86
N GLN A 298 8.92 -2.52 -31.50
CA GLN A 298 10.13 -3.33 -31.57
C GLN A 298 10.24 -4.19 -30.30
N SER A 299 10.93 -5.32 -30.40
CA SER A 299 11.21 -6.20 -29.27
C SER A 299 12.72 -6.38 -29.10
N GLN A 300 13.19 -6.31 -27.86
CA GLN A 300 14.55 -6.62 -27.46
C GLN A 300 14.51 -7.83 -26.52
N ALA A 301 14.96 -8.96 -27.04
CA ALA A 301 15.14 -10.16 -26.22
C ALA A 301 16.21 -9.96 -25.15
N PHE A 302 16.12 -10.70 -24.06
CA PHE A 302 17.11 -10.70 -22.99
C PHE A 302 18.49 -11.06 -23.53
N VAL A 303 19.51 -10.32 -23.10
CA VAL A 303 20.91 -10.53 -23.52
C VAL A 303 21.79 -10.38 -22.28
N THR A 304 22.48 -11.45 -21.89
CA THR A 304 23.50 -11.50 -20.84
C THR A 304 23.05 -10.97 -19.48
N ASP A 305 22.61 -9.71 -19.39
CA ASP A 305 22.20 -9.04 -18.18
C ASP A 305 21.14 -7.96 -18.48
N LYS A 306 20.43 -7.53 -17.44
CA LYS A 306 19.37 -6.51 -17.53
C LYS A 306 19.91 -5.15 -18.00
N LEU A 307 21.13 -4.77 -17.58
CA LEU A 307 21.73 -3.49 -17.95
C LEU A 307 22.08 -3.45 -19.44
N THR A 308 22.73 -4.48 -19.94
CA THR A 308 23.05 -4.59 -21.36
C THR A 308 21.80 -4.62 -22.23
N THR A 309 20.77 -5.36 -21.79
CA THR A 309 19.51 -5.48 -22.50
C THR A 309 18.79 -4.14 -22.62
N THR A 310 18.65 -3.42 -21.52
CA THR A 310 18.02 -2.10 -21.49
C THR A 310 18.81 -1.07 -22.31
N ARG A 311 20.14 -1.16 -22.31
CA ARG A 311 20.99 -0.27 -23.13
C ARG A 311 20.83 -0.53 -24.62
N LYS A 312 20.75 -1.80 -25.03
CA LYS A 312 20.49 -2.18 -26.44
C LYS A 312 19.12 -1.71 -26.89
N ALA A 313 18.08 -1.88 -26.08
CA ALA A 313 16.74 -1.41 -26.37
C ALA A 313 16.71 0.12 -26.64
N ARG A 314 17.38 0.91 -25.80
CA ARG A 314 17.53 2.35 -26.04
C ARG A 314 18.20 2.65 -27.39
N THR A 315 19.16 1.85 -27.80
CA THR A 315 19.82 2.00 -29.10
C THR A 315 18.85 1.73 -30.23
N LEU A 316 17.98 0.72 -30.13
CA LEU A 316 16.96 0.40 -31.13
C LEU A 316 15.98 1.57 -31.31
N VAL A 317 15.50 2.22 -30.25
CA VAL A 317 14.67 3.42 -30.36
C VAL A 317 15.35 4.49 -31.22
N ARG A 318 16.67 4.66 -31.08
CA ARG A 318 17.41 5.69 -31.82
C ARG A 318 17.74 5.29 -33.25
N THR A 319 18.11 4.03 -33.48
CA THR A 319 18.59 3.58 -34.81
C THR A 319 17.44 3.18 -35.72
N VAL A 320 16.48 2.39 -35.22
CA VAL A 320 15.34 1.91 -36.00
C VAL A 320 14.16 2.87 -35.86
N GLY A 321 13.81 3.26 -34.63
CA GLY A 321 12.72 4.16 -34.33
C GLY A 321 12.97 5.61 -34.76
N ARG A 322 14.24 5.98 -34.98
CA ARG A 322 14.64 7.36 -35.35
C ARG A 322 14.06 8.40 -34.40
N SER A 323 13.82 8.03 -33.13
CA SER A 323 13.22 8.86 -32.11
C SER A 323 14.14 9.00 -30.90
N THR A 324 13.87 9.98 -30.06
CA THR A 324 14.61 10.19 -28.80
C THR A 324 13.76 9.63 -27.66
N PRO A 325 14.19 8.55 -26.99
CA PRO A 325 13.44 7.97 -25.90
C PRO A 325 13.33 8.96 -24.74
N THR A 326 12.17 8.99 -24.08
CA THR A 326 11.87 9.93 -23.00
C THR A 326 11.91 9.26 -21.63
N ALA A 327 11.49 8.01 -21.50
CA ALA A 327 11.46 7.28 -20.23
C ALA A 327 11.55 5.77 -20.45
N TYR A 328 11.97 5.06 -19.40
CA TYR A 328 11.72 3.64 -19.21
C TYR A 328 10.47 3.48 -18.35
N VAL A 329 9.63 2.50 -18.68
CA VAL A 329 8.49 2.11 -17.87
C VAL A 329 8.62 0.62 -17.58
N MET A 330 8.57 0.23 -16.31
CA MET A 330 8.74 -1.15 -15.89
C MET A 330 8.04 -1.43 -14.56
N ASN A 331 7.90 -2.70 -14.25
CA ASN A 331 7.34 -3.14 -12.97
C ASN A 331 8.27 -2.75 -11.81
N PRO A 332 7.75 -2.33 -10.65
CA PRO A 332 8.57 -2.02 -9.47
C PRO A 332 9.52 -3.15 -9.05
N ALA A 333 9.10 -4.42 -9.15
CA ALA A 333 9.94 -5.57 -8.83
C ALA A 333 11.14 -5.72 -9.80
N ASP A 334 10.93 -5.37 -11.07
CA ASP A 334 12.02 -5.39 -12.05
C ASP A 334 13.01 -4.25 -11.82
N TRP A 335 12.50 -3.07 -11.46
CA TRP A 335 13.35 -1.95 -11.08
C TRP A 335 14.15 -2.26 -9.82
N GLU A 336 13.54 -2.82 -8.79
CA GLU A 336 14.24 -3.29 -7.58
C GLU A 336 15.41 -4.21 -7.95
N SER A 337 15.15 -5.19 -8.81
CA SER A 337 16.19 -6.15 -9.24
C SER A 337 17.36 -5.49 -9.98
N ILE A 338 17.12 -4.35 -10.65
CA ILE A 338 18.17 -3.58 -11.33
C ILE A 338 18.90 -2.68 -10.34
N ASP A 339 18.18 -2.00 -9.45
CA ASP A 339 18.75 -1.06 -8.48
C ASP A 339 19.62 -1.76 -7.42
N LEU A 340 19.29 -3.00 -7.09
CA LEU A 340 20.07 -3.86 -6.18
C LEU A 340 21.28 -4.55 -6.82
N LEU A 341 21.57 -4.32 -8.12
CA LEU A 341 22.74 -4.91 -8.76
C LEU A 341 24.04 -4.42 -8.12
N THR A 342 24.88 -5.38 -7.75
CA THR A 342 26.21 -5.14 -7.16
C THR A 342 27.32 -5.69 -8.03
N ASP A 343 28.52 -5.17 -7.87
CA ASP A 343 29.74 -5.73 -8.43
C ASP A 343 30.24 -6.92 -7.58
N ASN A 344 31.33 -7.54 -8.01
CA ASN A 344 31.95 -8.68 -7.31
C ASN A 344 32.47 -8.32 -5.90
N GLU A 345 32.52 -7.04 -5.56
CA GLU A 345 32.96 -6.52 -4.26
C GLU A 345 31.78 -6.03 -3.42
N ASN A 346 30.54 -6.40 -3.81
CA ASN A 346 29.28 -6.02 -3.16
C ASN A 346 29.01 -4.50 -3.13
N ARG A 347 29.51 -3.75 -4.10
CA ARG A 347 29.19 -2.33 -4.25
C ARG A 347 28.06 -2.15 -5.24
N TYR A 348 27.04 -1.38 -4.88
CA TYR A 348 25.92 -1.09 -5.77
C TYR A 348 26.35 -0.28 -6.98
N TYR A 349 25.90 -0.67 -8.17
CA TYR A 349 26.16 0.09 -9.40
C TYR A 349 25.48 1.46 -9.40
N PHE A 350 24.33 1.60 -8.76
CA PHE A 350 23.52 2.81 -8.77
C PHE A 350 23.65 3.69 -7.50
N GLY A 351 24.72 3.52 -6.74
CA GLY A 351 25.00 4.34 -5.55
C GLY A 351 24.29 3.87 -4.27
N GLY A 352 23.52 2.79 -4.34
CA GLY A 352 22.89 2.15 -3.18
C GLY A 352 21.89 3.04 -2.43
N PRO A 353 21.63 2.75 -1.15
CA PRO A 353 20.55 3.40 -0.38
C PRO A 353 20.78 4.90 -0.11
N MET A 354 21.94 5.44 -0.39
CA MET A 354 22.28 6.86 -0.21
C MET A 354 22.07 7.69 -1.49
N ARG A 355 21.51 7.11 -2.54
CA ARG A 355 21.25 7.82 -3.79
C ARG A 355 20.20 8.91 -3.60
N LEU A 356 20.55 10.13 -3.97
CA LEU A 356 19.64 11.26 -4.00
C LEU A 356 19.09 11.47 -5.41
N GLY A 357 17.77 11.70 -5.53
CA GLY A 357 17.12 12.05 -6.80
C GLY A 357 16.22 10.94 -7.37
N GLN A 358 15.54 11.27 -8.46
CA GLN A 358 14.65 10.32 -9.15
C GLN A 358 15.43 9.15 -9.77
N PRO A 359 14.83 7.95 -9.86
CA PRO A 359 15.42 6.80 -10.49
C PRO A 359 15.72 7.10 -11.99
N THR A 360 16.94 6.86 -12.40
CA THR A 360 17.35 7.06 -13.80
C THR A 360 18.15 5.87 -14.30
N LEU A 361 17.85 5.42 -15.51
CA LEU A 361 18.58 4.36 -16.18
C LEU A 361 19.11 4.89 -17.52
N TRP A 362 20.43 4.80 -17.71
CA TRP A 362 21.09 5.34 -18.92
C TRP A 362 20.76 6.83 -19.21
N GLY A 363 20.53 7.63 -18.14
CA GLY A 363 20.20 9.05 -18.28
C GLY A 363 18.76 9.33 -18.72
N LEU A 364 17.86 8.37 -18.62
CA LEU A 364 16.42 8.53 -18.78
C LEU A 364 15.73 8.24 -17.43
N PRO A 365 14.65 8.93 -17.12
CA PRO A 365 13.87 8.62 -15.94
C PRO A 365 13.26 7.22 -16.05
N VAL A 366 13.26 6.51 -14.92
CA VAL A 366 12.52 5.27 -14.76
C VAL A 366 11.20 5.57 -14.11
N VAL A 367 10.14 5.11 -14.71
CA VAL A 367 8.78 5.23 -14.22
C VAL A 367 8.31 3.83 -13.86
N GLU A 368 7.98 3.66 -12.60
CA GLU A 368 7.48 2.40 -12.07
C GLU A 368 5.97 2.34 -12.27
N SER A 369 5.48 1.26 -12.85
CA SER A 369 4.05 1.01 -13.02
C SER A 369 3.77 -0.49 -12.93
N GLU A 370 2.79 -0.84 -12.13
CA GLU A 370 2.28 -2.21 -12.01
C GLU A 370 1.44 -2.64 -13.22
N ALA A 371 1.05 -1.71 -14.09
CA ALA A 371 0.41 -2.05 -15.37
C ALA A 371 1.34 -2.84 -16.29
N VAL A 372 2.65 -2.70 -16.14
CA VAL A 372 3.64 -3.48 -16.89
C VAL A 372 3.84 -4.83 -16.21
N PRO A 373 3.66 -5.95 -16.91
CA PRO A 373 3.93 -7.28 -16.36
C PRO A 373 5.38 -7.42 -15.91
N ALA A 374 5.58 -8.13 -14.78
CA ALA A 374 6.92 -8.45 -14.31
C ALA A 374 7.70 -9.25 -15.37
N GLY A 375 8.98 -8.97 -15.49
CA GLY A 375 9.87 -9.55 -16.53
C GLY A 375 9.83 -8.81 -17.86
N THR A 376 9.01 -7.75 -17.97
CA THR A 376 8.89 -6.92 -19.18
C THR A 376 9.11 -5.46 -18.83
N ALA A 377 9.69 -4.70 -19.73
CA ALA A 377 9.80 -3.27 -19.64
C ALA A 377 9.60 -2.61 -21.01
N TYR A 378 9.26 -1.34 -20.99
CA TYR A 378 9.13 -0.55 -22.21
C TYR A 378 10.06 0.65 -22.18
N VAL A 379 10.69 0.93 -23.29
CA VAL A 379 11.43 2.18 -23.52
C VAL A 379 10.97 2.80 -24.83
N GLY A 380 10.73 4.08 -24.82
CA GLY A 380 10.29 4.76 -26.04
C GLY A 380 10.15 6.27 -25.90
N ASP A 381 9.73 6.89 -26.98
CA ASP A 381 9.28 8.29 -26.98
C ASP A 381 7.78 8.32 -26.69
N TRP A 382 7.44 8.42 -25.42
CA TRP A 382 6.07 8.39 -24.92
C TRP A 382 5.18 9.50 -25.48
N ARG A 383 5.77 10.58 -25.97
CA ARG A 383 5.02 11.66 -26.66
C ARG A 383 4.44 11.22 -28.00
N LYS A 384 4.83 10.05 -28.51
CA LYS A 384 4.30 9.44 -29.74
C LYS A 384 3.09 8.54 -29.49
N ALA A 385 2.73 8.31 -28.24
CA ALA A 385 1.46 7.74 -27.84
C ALA A 385 0.50 8.87 -27.46
N VAL A 386 -0.74 8.80 -27.91
CA VAL A 386 -1.75 9.83 -27.69
C VAL A 386 -2.99 9.20 -27.10
N LEU A 387 -3.45 9.78 -26.02
CA LEU A 387 -4.73 9.48 -25.40
C LEU A 387 -5.72 10.60 -25.74
N TRP A 388 -6.84 10.27 -26.36
CA TRP A 388 -7.91 11.21 -26.66
C TRP A 388 -9.07 10.98 -25.69
N ASP A 389 -9.28 11.92 -24.79
CA ASP A 389 -10.44 11.94 -23.90
C ASP A 389 -11.66 12.46 -24.68
N ARG A 390 -12.73 11.68 -24.73
CA ARG A 390 -14.02 12.12 -25.27
C ARG A 390 -14.95 12.57 -24.16
N GLU A 391 -15.08 11.76 -23.11
CA GLU A 391 -15.85 12.06 -21.93
C GLU A 391 -14.99 11.76 -20.69
N GLN A 392 -14.81 12.78 -19.87
CA GLN A 392 -14.10 12.62 -18.60
C GLN A 392 -14.92 11.74 -17.65
N ALA A 393 -14.25 11.16 -16.66
CA ALA A 393 -14.90 10.32 -15.68
C ALA A 393 -16.11 11.02 -15.04
N SER A 394 -17.29 10.46 -15.27
CA SER A 394 -18.56 10.91 -14.74
C SER A 394 -19.16 9.87 -13.80
N ILE A 395 -19.87 10.33 -12.77
CA ILE A 395 -20.53 9.44 -11.82
C ILE A 395 -22.03 9.71 -11.85
N THR A 396 -22.79 8.66 -12.13
CA THR A 396 -24.24 8.69 -12.21
C THR A 396 -24.85 7.79 -11.15
N VAL A 397 -25.88 8.27 -10.46
CA VAL A 397 -26.59 7.52 -9.42
C VAL A 397 -28.02 7.24 -9.87
N SER A 398 -28.43 5.99 -9.85
CA SER A 398 -29.78 5.57 -10.26
C SER A 398 -30.31 4.46 -9.35
N ASN A 399 -31.62 4.46 -9.11
CA ASN A 399 -32.33 3.40 -8.41
C ASN A 399 -33.14 2.49 -9.35
N SER A 400 -33.03 2.69 -10.66
CA SER A 400 -33.83 1.98 -11.67
C SER A 400 -33.36 0.56 -11.96
N HIS A 401 -32.21 0.12 -11.39
CA HIS A 401 -31.67 -1.21 -11.64
C HIS A 401 -32.46 -2.29 -10.91
N ALA A 402 -32.99 -3.26 -11.66
CA ALA A 402 -33.73 -4.43 -11.14
C ALA A 402 -34.78 -4.03 -10.07
N ASN A 403 -34.64 -4.54 -8.84
CA ASN A 403 -35.53 -4.29 -7.72
C ASN A 403 -34.98 -3.27 -6.70
N PHE A 404 -34.02 -2.43 -7.11
CA PHE A 404 -33.36 -1.47 -6.21
C PHE A 404 -34.34 -0.45 -5.63
N PHE A 405 -35.29 -0.01 -6.44
CA PHE A 405 -36.32 0.93 -5.97
C PHE A 405 -37.07 0.41 -4.74
N ILE A 406 -37.51 -0.84 -4.74
CA ILE A 406 -38.28 -1.43 -3.63
C ILE A 406 -37.40 -1.83 -2.43
N ARG A 407 -36.08 -1.92 -2.63
CA ARG A 407 -35.09 -2.26 -1.58
C ARG A 407 -34.37 -1.07 -1.01
N ASN A 408 -34.72 0.16 -1.40
CA ASN A 408 -34.01 1.36 -1.02
C ASN A 408 -32.50 1.30 -1.32
N MET A 409 -32.17 0.77 -2.51
CA MET A 409 -30.81 0.68 -3.02
C MET A 409 -30.63 1.59 -4.23
N VAL A 410 -29.40 1.99 -4.47
CA VAL A 410 -28.98 2.75 -5.65
C VAL A 410 -27.76 2.07 -6.29
N ALA A 411 -27.68 2.15 -7.61
CA ALA A 411 -26.48 1.85 -8.37
C ALA A 411 -25.73 3.15 -8.59
N ILE A 412 -24.44 3.17 -8.27
CA ILE A 412 -23.54 4.27 -8.54
C ILE A 412 -22.64 3.80 -9.66
N LEU A 413 -22.84 4.36 -10.86
CA LEU A 413 -22.11 4.04 -12.08
C LEU A 413 -21.04 5.10 -12.29
N ALA A 414 -19.82 4.67 -12.53
CA ALA A 414 -18.76 5.53 -13.04
C ALA A 414 -18.40 5.09 -14.46
N GLU A 415 -18.28 6.05 -15.37
CA GLU A 415 -17.93 5.80 -16.76
C GLU A 415 -17.07 6.91 -17.32
N MET A 416 -16.20 6.55 -18.24
CA MET A 416 -15.40 7.45 -19.06
C MET A 416 -15.31 6.92 -20.50
N ARG A 417 -15.04 7.80 -21.43
CA ARG A 417 -14.87 7.43 -22.84
C ARG A 417 -13.59 8.01 -23.39
N ALA A 418 -12.73 7.16 -23.91
CA ALA A 418 -11.45 7.54 -24.46
C ALA A 418 -11.07 6.71 -25.69
N ALA A 419 -10.09 7.19 -26.42
CA ALA A 419 -9.41 6.43 -27.47
C ALA A 419 -7.90 6.56 -27.26
N PHE A 420 -7.18 5.49 -27.55
CA PHE A 420 -5.72 5.45 -27.44
C PHE A 420 -5.10 5.06 -28.76
N GLY A 421 -4.00 5.70 -29.14
CA GLY A 421 -3.30 5.36 -30.37
C GLY A 421 -1.82 5.69 -30.33
N VAL A 422 -1.04 4.88 -31.02
CA VAL A 422 0.41 5.02 -31.14
C VAL A 422 0.74 5.54 -32.53
N ILE A 423 1.20 6.78 -32.64
CA ILE A 423 1.50 7.43 -33.92
C ILE A 423 2.72 6.80 -34.58
N GLN A 424 3.73 6.46 -33.81
CA GLN A 424 4.96 5.87 -34.31
C GLN A 424 5.37 4.63 -33.46
N PRO A 425 4.86 3.44 -33.80
CA PRO A 425 5.17 2.21 -33.06
C PRO A 425 6.66 1.87 -32.99
N SER A 426 7.42 2.14 -34.05
CA SER A 426 8.86 1.90 -34.06
C SER A 426 9.66 2.73 -33.03
N ALA A 427 9.05 3.77 -32.46
CA ALA A 427 9.64 4.57 -31.39
C ALA A 427 9.53 3.89 -30.01
N PHE A 428 8.89 2.74 -29.93
CA PHE A 428 8.75 1.95 -28.71
C PHE A 428 9.45 0.61 -28.86
N VAL A 429 10.05 0.16 -27.78
CA VAL A 429 10.72 -1.15 -27.69
C VAL A 429 10.22 -1.84 -26.43
N GLU A 430 9.68 -3.02 -26.61
CA GLU A 430 9.41 -3.97 -25.54
C GLU A 430 10.72 -4.69 -25.17
N ILE A 431 11.00 -4.83 -23.90
CA ILE A 431 12.25 -5.38 -23.38
C ILE A 431 11.91 -6.60 -22.54
N ALA A 432 12.44 -7.77 -22.90
CA ALA A 432 12.43 -8.92 -22.01
C ALA A 432 13.56 -8.76 -20.97
N LEU A 433 13.22 -8.85 -19.69
CA LEU A 433 14.16 -8.72 -18.57
C LEU A 433 14.53 -10.07 -17.95
N VAL A 434 13.92 -11.13 -18.45
CA VAL A 434 14.16 -12.53 -18.03
C VAL A 434 14.38 -13.42 -19.24
#